data_5cc032ff485f6252fbc4e4e46a4c0140
#
_entry.id   5cc032ff485f6252fbc4e4e46a4c0140
#
_cell.length_a   1.000
_cell.length_b   1.000
_cell.length_c   1.000
_cell.angle_alpha   90.00
_cell.angle_beta   90.00
_cell.angle_gamma   90.00
#
_symmetry.space_group_name_H-M   'P 1'
#
loop_
_entity.id
_entity.type
_entity.pdbx_description
1 polymer ?
#
loop_
_entity_poly.entity_id
_entity_poly.type
_entity_poly.pdbx_seq_one_letter_code
_entity_poly.pdbx_strand_id
1 'polypeptide(L)'
;MEVLLMKRIFALLLAAVSLISLTACAQPEAKTASKYQLADPQYPQMAPYPDETKFSRPNGDFDSDGFNQVYNAWQADRRKQTDQPEGYTDALDSYLHAVIPQLLTGGSGENKVCSPINIYMALAMLAEVTDSESREQILALLGSGDVNALRAEAAAVWNANYCDDGAVTSILANSLWLSDKISFKQEAMDALARYYYASSFRGEMGSAAFDKTLQDWIGQQTGGLLKEQASGLTMDKETILALASTIYFRAKWNGEFSEANTVPDTFHADSGDTTCDFMRQRGTNTYYWSDRFSAVSKPLE
;
A
#
# COMPACT_ATOMS: atom_id res chain seq x y z
N MET A 1 -43.70 -48.08 5.04
CA MET A 1 -43.93 -46.65 5.29
C MET A 1 -42.71 -45.98 5.95
N GLU A 2 -42.02 -46.66 6.83
CA GLU A 2 -40.83 -46.11 7.55
C GLU A 2 -39.57 -45.88 6.67
N VAL A 3 -39.30 -46.79 5.71
CA VAL A 3 -38.10 -46.67 4.83
C VAL A 3 -38.19 -45.43 3.91
N LEU A 4 -39.42 -44.98 3.53
CA LEU A 4 -39.61 -43.79 2.69
C LEU A 4 -39.42 -42.51 3.48
N LEU A 5 -39.79 -42.52 4.77
CA LEU A 5 -39.60 -41.41 5.69
C LEU A 5 -38.12 -41.16 6.01
N MET A 6 -37.37 -42.25 6.26
CA MET A 6 -35.93 -42.17 6.51
C MET A 6 -35.15 -41.63 5.31
N LYS A 7 -35.51 -42.02 4.07
CA LYS A 7 -34.87 -41.48 2.86
C LYS A 7 -35.17 -39.98 2.66
N ARG A 8 -36.34 -39.49 3.04
CA ARG A 8 -36.68 -38.05 2.98
C ARG A 8 -35.96 -37.23 4.06
N ILE A 9 -35.76 -37.76 5.27
CA ILE A 9 -35.02 -37.14 6.34
C ILE A 9 -33.52 -37.08 5.98
N PHE A 10 -32.95 -38.13 5.39
CA PHE A 10 -31.56 -38.14 4.92
C PHE A 10 -31.34 -37.16 3.75
N ALA A 11 -32.28 -37.04 2.82
CA ALA A 11 -32.20 -36.06 1.72
C ALA A 11 -32.32 -34.60 2.22
N LEU A 12 -33.14 -34.33 3.25
CA LEU A 12 -33.24 -33.02 3.88
C LEU A 12 -32.02 -32.65 4.71
N LEU A 13 -31.37 -33.61 5.37
CA LEU A 13 -30.12 -33.41 6.10
C LEU A 13 -28.92 -33.16 5.15
N LEU A 14 -28.87 -33.85 4.00
CA LEU A 14 -27.85 -33.59 2.97
C LEU A 14 -28.05 -32.21 2.29
N ALA A 15 -29.31 -31.78 2.06
CA ALA A 15 -29.59 -30.46 1.54
C ALA A 15 -29.27 -29.32 2.52
N ALA A 16 -29.47 -29.54 3.83
CA ALA A 16 -29.10 -28.59 4.86
C ALA A 16 -27.57 -28.45 5.04
N VAL A 17 -26.83 -29.53 4.88
CA VAL A 17 -25.34 -29.51 4.93
C VAL A 17 -24.76 -28.84 3.68
N SER A 18 -25.42 -28.94 2.51
CA SER A 18 -24.98 -28.30 1.27
C SER A 18 -25.26 -26.79 1.24
N LEU A 19 -26.21 -26.29 2.05
CA LEU A 19 -26.55 -24.85 2.14
C LEU A 19 -25.64 -24.09 3.15
N ILE A 20 -24.91 -24.79 4.01
CA ILE A 20 -23.98 -24.17 4.96
C ILE A 20 -22.59 -23.92 4.33
N SER A 21 -22.31 -24.55 3.17
CA SER A 21 -20.98 -24.43 2.50
C SER A 21 -20.87 -23.29 1.49
N LEU A 22 -21.86 -22.40 1.34
CA LEU A 22 -21.83 -21.32 0.35
C LEU A 22 -21.75 -19.89 0.94
N THR A 23 -21.53 -19.78 2.24
CA THR A 23 -21.17 -18.49 2.86
C THR A 23 -19.80 -18.56 3.53
N ALA A 24 -18.81 -19.08 2.82
CA ALA A 24 -17.44 -18.72 3.10
C ALA A 24 -17.21 -17.32 2.52
N CYS A 25 -17.77 -16.30 3.17
CA CYS A 25 -17.14 -14.99 3.18
C CYS A 25 -15.70 -15.27 3.61
N ALA A 26 -14.74 -14.99 2.75
CA ALA A 26 -13.34 -14.98 3.12
C ALA A 26 -13.24 -13.96 4.28
N GLN A 27 -13.30 -14.47 5.51
CA GLN A 27 -12.83 -13.70 6.65
C GLN A 27 -11.36 -13.43 6.33
N PRO A 28 -10.90 -12.17 6.45
CA PRO A 28 -9.47 -11.92 6.37
C PRO A 28 -8.85 -12.85 7.40
N GLU A 29 -7.91 -13.69 6.95
CA GLU A 29 -7.15 -14.57 7.84
C GLU A 29 -6.64 -13.69 8.98
N ALA A 30 -7.04 -13.99 10.20
CA ALA A 30 -6.58 -13.28 11.37
C ALA A 30 -5.05 -13.37 11.32
N LYS A 31 -4.37 -12.22 11.13
CA LYS A 31 -2.91 -12.16 11.11
C LYS A 31 -2.43 -12.81 12.40
N THR A 32 -1.85 -13.99 12.31
CA THR A 32 -1.24 -14.63 13.47
C THR A 32 -0.05 -13.75 13.84
N ALA A 33 -0.14 -13.05 14.97
CA ALA A 33 0.93 -12.19 15.44
C ALA A 33 2.22 -13.01 15.48
N SER A 34 3.26 -12.54 14.81
CA SER A 34 4.57 -13.19 14.86
C SER A 34 5.08 -13.15 16.29
N LYS A 35 5.72 -14.22 16.75
CA LYS A 35 6.39 -14.26 18.07
C LYS A 35 7.45 -13.16 18.26
N TYR A 36 7.87 -12.54 17.17
CA TYR A 36 8.85 -11.45 17.14
C TYR A 36 8.20 -10.07 17.20
N GLN A 37 6.88 -9.95 17.06
CA GLN A 37 6.17 -8.68 16.93
C GLN A 37 6.08 -7.97 18.30
N LEU A 38 6.47 -6.70 18.34
CA LEU A 38 6.40 -5.81 19.51
C LEU A 38 5.19 -4.88 19.44
N ALA A 39 4.93 -4.34 18.25
CA ALA A 39 3.80 -3.45 17.98
C ALA A 39 3.32 -3.63 16.54
N ASP A 40 2.03 -3.35 16.31
CA ASP A 40 1.40 -3.38 14.99
C ASP A 40 0.49 -2.17 14.81
N PRO A 41 0.53 -1.51 13.64
CA PRO A 41 -0.32 -0.37 13.39
C PRO A 41 -1.78 -0.78 13.21
N GLN A 42 -2.68 0.13 13.56
CA GLN A 42 -4.09 0.02 13.24
C GLN A 42 -4.41 0.92 12.05
N TYR A 43 -4.57 0.32 10.88
CA TYR A 43 -4.93 1.07 9.67
C TYR A 43 -6.39 1.53 9.75
N PRO A 44 -6.69 2.76 9.26
CA PRO A 44 -8.06 3.25 9.20
C PRO A 44 -8.96 2.32 8.37
N GLN A 45 -10.18 2.10 8.84
CA GLN A 45 -11.20 1.39 8.07
C GLN A 45 -11.80 2.37 7.05
N MET A 46 -11.70 2.06 5.76
CA MET A 46 -12.30 2.88 4.71
C MET A 46 -13.69 2.36 4.32
N ALA A 47 -14.57 3.29 3.93
CA ALA A 47 -15.83 2.93 3.31
C ALA A 47 -15.55 2.20 1.98
N PRO A 48 -16.14 1.00 1.77
CA PRO A 48 -15.91 0.25 0.54
C PRO A 48 -16.49 0.99 -0.68
N TYR A 49 -15.77 0.92 -1.81
CA TYR A 49 -16.26 1.43 -3.08
C TYR A 49 -17.62 0.79 -3.44
N PRO A 50 -18.57 1.56 -3.93
CA PRO A 50 -19.89 1.04 -4.29
C PRO A 50 -19.81 -0.07 -5.34
N ASP A 51 -20.46 -1.18 -5.08
CA ASP A 51 -20.54 -2.32 -5.99
C ASP A 51 -21.46 -1.99 -7.19
N GLU A 52 -20.87 -1.69 -8.33
CA GLU A 52 -21.56 -1.31 -9.57
C GLU A 52 -22.51 -2.39 -10.08
N THR A 53 -22.23 -3.66 -9.79
CA THR A 53 -23.05 -4.78 -10.25
C THR A 53 -24.48 -4.72 -9.68
N LYS A 54 -24.65 -4.09 -8.52
CA LYS A 54 -25.97 -3.90 -7.88
C LYS A 54 -26.87 -2.90 -8.61
N PHE A 55 -26.29 -2.10 -9.50
CA PHE A 55 -27.01 -1.08 -10.29
C PHE A 55 -27.25 -1.50 -11.74
N SER A 56 -26.79 -2.68 -12.14
CA SER A 56 -27.08 -3.28 -13.44
C SER A 56 -28.50 -3.90 -13.41
N ARG A 57 -29.36 -3.47 -14.32
CA ARG A 57 -30.74 -3.98 -14.46
C ARG A 57 -30.75 -5.26 -15.30
N PRO A 58 -31.77 -6.15 -15.12
CA PRO A 58 -31.87 -7.39 -15.89
C PRO A 58 -31.96 -7.20 -17.42
N ASN A 59 -32.40 -6.03 -17.89
CA ASN A 59 -32.47 -5.66 -19.31
C ASN A 59 -31.14 -5.15 -19.88
N GLY A 60 -30.06 -5.10 -19.07
CA GLY A 60 -28.75 -4.62 -19.45
C GLY A 60 -28.52 -3.11 -19.24
N ASP A 61 -29.56 -2.36 -18.84
CA ASP A 61 -29.41 -0.94 -18.49
C ASP A 61 -28.74 -0.77 -17.15
N PHE A 62 -28.03 0.35 -16.99
CA PHE A 62 -27.40 0.74 -15.73
C PHE A 62 -28.22 1.83 -15.01
N ASP A 63 -28.48 1.64 -13.72
CA ASP A 63 -29.17 2.63 -12.88
C ASP A 63 -28.21 3.73 -12.42
N SER A 64 -27.92 4.66 -13.31
CA SER A 64 -26.98 5.74 -13.07
C SER A 64 -27.38 6.65 -11.90
N ASP A 65 -28.69 6.91 -11.71
CA ASP A 65 -29.17 7.79 -10.65
C ASP A 65 -29.00 7.13 -9.28
N GLY A 66 -29.35 5.85 -9.16
CA GLY A 66 -29.14 5.07 -7.95
C GLY A 66 -27.66 4.93 -7.60
N PHE A 67 -26.82 4.62 -8.59
CA PHE A 67 -25.37 4.54 -8.40
C PHE A 67 -24.78 5.89 -7.96
N ASN A 68 -25.09 6.98 -8.65
CA ASN A 68 -24.58 8.32 -8.33
C ASN A 68 -24.93 8.75 -6.90
N GLN A 69 -26.12 8.40 -6.40
CA GLN A 69 -26.50 8.71 -5.03
C GLN A 69 -25.55 8.02 -4.02
N VAL A 70 -25.29 6.72 -4.20
CA VAL A 70 -24.40 5.94 -3.32
C VAL A 70 -22.94 6.37 -3.48
N TYR A 71 -22.51 6.62 -4.71
CA TYR A 71 -21.17 7.08 -5.03
C TYR A 71 -20.86 8.45 -4.39
N ASN A 72 -21.78 9.41 -4.46
CA ASN A 72 -21.62 10.73 -3.85
C ASN A 72 -21.51 10.64 -2.32
N ALA A 73 -22.29 9.75 -1.68
CA ALA A 73 -22.20 9.52 -0.24
C ALA A 73 -20.84 8.91 0.14
N TRP A 74 -20.41 7.86 -0.58
CA TRP A 74 -19.09 7.25 -0.41
C TRP A 74 -17.96 8.27 -0.62
N GLN A 75 -18.02 9.08 -1.68
CA GLN A 75 -17.02 10.10 -1.96
C GLN A 75 -16.94 11.16 -0.85
N ALA A 76 -18.08 11.53 -0.26
CA ALA A 76 -18.10 12.47 0.87
C ALA A 76 -17.44 11.87 2.13
N ASP A 77 -17.64 10.57 2.39
CA ASP A 77 -17.01 9.87 3.51
C ASP A 77 -15.51 9.67 3.26
N ARG A 78 -15.12 9.30 2.04
CA ARG A 78 -13.71 9.21 1.64
C ARG A 78 -12.97 10.53 1.84
N ARG A 79 -13.54 11.66 1.43
CA ARG A 79 -12.94 12.98 1.64
C ARG A 79 -12.66 13.28 3.11
N LYS A 80 -13.60 12.96 4.02
CA LYS A 80 -13.38 13.14 5.46
C LYS A 80 -12.22 12.31 6.00
N GLN A 81 -11.96 11.14 5.43
CA GLN A 81 -10.88 10.25 5.84
C GLN A 81 -9.51 10.68 5.29
N THR A 82 -9.50 11.22 4.06
CA THR A 82 -8.25 11.61 3.37
C THR A 82 -7.91 13.09 3.50
N ASP A 83 -8.83 13.91 4.02
CA ASP A 83 -8.61 15.35 4.24
C ASP A 83 -7.53 15.56 5.31
N GLN A 84 -6.53 16.36 4.96
CA GLN A 84 -5.39 16.63 5.83
C GLN A 84 -5.33 18.12 6.16
N PRO A 85 -4.67 18.50 7.28
CA PRO A 85 -4.45 19.91 7.62
C PRO A 85 -3.79 20.67 6.48
N GLU A 86 -4.18 21.93 6.27
CA GLU A 86 -3.53 22.81 5.32
C GLU A 86 -2.02 22.93 5.64
N GLY A 87 -1.17 22.89 4.61
CA GLY A 87 0.27 22.99 4.79
C GLY A 87 0.99 21.70 5.23
N TYR A 88 0.31 20.56 5.31
CA TYR A 88 0.94 19.29 5.74
C TYR A 88 2.09 18.83 4.83
N THR A 89 2.18 19.37 3.61
CA THR A 89 3.25 19.10 2.63
C THR A 89 4.37 20.12 2.64
N ASP A 90 4.30 21.20 3.41
CA ASP A 90 5.25 22.32 3.33
C ASP A 90 6.70 21.88 3.62
N ALA A 91 6.87 20.99 4.62
CA ALA A 91 8.17 20.40 4.92
C ALA A 91 8.66 19.44 3.82
N LEU A 92 7.73 18.70 3.19
CA LEU A 92 8.04 17.75 2.12
C LEU A 92 8.61 18.42 0.87
N ASP A 93 8.15 19.60 0.50
CA ASP A 93 8.62 20.29 -0.71
C ASP A 93 10.13 20.53 -0.65
N SER A 94 10.66 21.02 0.47
CA SER A 94 12.08 21.23 0.66
C SER A 94 12.87 19.90 0.63
N TYR A 95 12.35 18.87 1.30
CA TYR A 95 12.94 17.53 1.29
C TYR A 95 12.98 16.94 -0.13
N LEU A 96 11.86 16.97 -0.87
CA LEU A 96 11.77 16.41 -2.22
C LEU A 96 12.71 17.12 -3.20
N HIS A 97 12.80 18.45 -3.13
CA HIS A 97 13.75 19.22 -3.94
C HIS A 97 15.21 18.85 -3.67
N ALA A 98 15.57 18.53 -2.44
CA ALA A 98 16.92 18.11 -2.07
C ALA A 98 17.23 16.66 -2.49
N VAL A 99 16.28 15.74 -2.37
CA VAL A 99 16.51 14.28 -2.46
C VAL A 99 16.26 13.72 -3.85
N ILE A 100 15.21 14.18 -4.57
CA ILE A 100 14.86 13.62 -5.90
C ILE A 100 16.01 13.70 -6.90
N PRO A 101 16.75 14.84 -7.05
CA PRO A 101 17.87 14.90 -7.98
C PRO A 101 18.95 13.88 -7.65
N GLN A 102 19.21 13.61 -6.37
CA GLN A 102 20.22 12.65 -5.93
C GLN A 102 19.81 11.21 -6.21
N LEU A 103 18.54 10.88 -6.03
CA LEU A 103 18.00 9.54 -6.31
C LEU A 103 18.00 9.22 -7.81
N LEU A 104 17.78 10.20 -8.65
CA LEU A 104 17.66 10.03 -10.09
C LEU A 104 19.01 10.16 -10.85
N THR A 105 20.07 10.64 -10.21
CA THR A 105 21.39 10.74 -10.81
C THR A 105 22.11 9.39 -10.88
N GLY A 106 23.07 9.23 -11.80
CA GLY A 106 24.08 8.16 -11.79
C GLY A 106 23.71 6.87 -12.51
N GLY A 107 22.76 6.85 -13.43
CA GLY A 107 22.50 5.69 -14.31
C GLY A 107 22.24 6.16 -15.73
N SER A 108 23.06 5.77 -16.70
CA SER A 108 22.78 6.01 -18.11
C SER A 108 22.12 4.77 -18.72
N GLY A 109 20.90 4.94 -19.25
CA GLY A 109 20.19 3.89 -20.00
C GLY A 109 19.48 2.82 -19.17
N GLU A 110 19.37 2.99 -17.84
CA GLU A 110 18.61 2.08 -16.98
C GLU A 110 17.34 2.76 -16.46
N ASN A 111 16.24 2.01 -16.39
CA ASN A 111 15.04 2.46 -15.73
C ASN A 111 15.24 2.53 -14.22
N LYS A 112 14.94 3.68 -13.62
CA LYS A 112 14.98 3.86 -12.17
C LYS A 112 13.58 4.09 -11.62
N VAL A 113 13.24 3.36 -10.58
CA VAL A 113 12.02 3.57 -9.81
C VAL A 113 12.43 3.81 -8.36
N CYS A 114 11.97 4.90 -7.80
CA CYS A 114 12.20 5.22 -6.39
C CYS A 114 10.95 5.87 -5.78
N SER A 115 10.79 5.73 -4.49
CA SER A 115 9.75 6.41 -3.73
C SER A 115 10.40 7.32 -2.68
N PRO A 116 10.50 8.63 -2.92
CA PRO A 116 11.04 9.56 -1.93
C PRO A 116 10.23 9.56 -0.62
N ILE A 117 8.92 9.31 -0.69
CA ILE A 117 8.05 9.23 0.50
C ILE A 117 8.44 8.06 1.40
N ASN A 118 8.80 6.89 0.84
CA ASN A 118 9.29 5.77 1.65
C ASN A 118 10.58 6.12 2.39
N ILE A 119 11.49 6.84 1.75
CA ILE A 119 12.73 7.32 2.37
C ILE A 119 12.42 8.35 3.47
N TYR A 120 11.49 9.29 3.20
CA TYR A 120 11.00 10.24 4.21
C TYR A 120 10.48 9.51 5.44
N MET A 121 9.59 8.53 5.27
CA MET A 121 9.01 7.76 6.37
C MET A 121 10.07 6.95 7.13
N ALA A 122 11.03 6.35 6.44
CA ALA A 122 12.13 5.62 7.07
C ALA A 122 13.02 6.55 7.93
N LEU A 123 13.36 7.73 7.42
CA LEU A 123 14.11 8.74 8.16
C LEU A 123 13.30 9.30 9.35
N ALA A 124 12.01 9.51 9.17
CA ALA A 124 11.12 9.96 10.24
C ALA A 124 11.03 8.92 11.38
N MET A 125 10.92 7.63 11.04
CA MET A 125 11.02 6.55 12.03
C MET A 125 12.40 6.49 12.70
N LEU A 126 13.48 6.76 11.96
CA LEU A 126 14.82 6.80 12.51
C LEU A 126 14.97 7.96 13.52
N ALA A 127 14.40 9.13 13.23
CA ALA A 127 14.37 10.26 14.17
C ALA A 127 13.63 9.91 15.48
N GLU A 128 12.60 9.06 15.41
CA GLU A 128 11.85 8.61 16.60
C GLU A 128 12.71 7.75 17.53
N VAL A 129 13.59 6.91 16.98
CA VAL A 129 14.40 5.95 17.74
C VAL A 129 15.84 6.41 18.00
N THR A 130 16.19 7.62 17.57
CA THR A 130 17.49 8.27 17.86
C THR A 130 17.31 9.45 18.83
N ASP A 131 18.39 10.03 19.28
CA ASP A 131 18.39 11.22 20.12
C ASP A 131 19.54 12.19 19.78
N SER A 132 19.59 13.30 20.49
CA SER A 132 20.68 14.28 20.44
C SER A 132 20.96 14.75 19.00
N GLU A 133 22.22 14.94 18.63
CA GLU A 133 22.66 15.47 17.35
C GLU A 133 22.15 14.67 16.13
N SER A 134 22.10 13.35 16.23
CA SER A 134 21.58 12.50 15.13
C SER A 134 20.13 12.81 14.82
N ARG A 135 19.29 12.98 15.85
CA ARG A 135 17.88 13.39 15.66
C ARG A 135 17.79 14.78 15.04
N GLU A 136 18.56 15.73 15.53
CA GLU A 136 18.57 17.11 15.02
C GLU A 136 18.94 17.17 13.54
N GLN A 137 19.94 16.41 13.11
CA GLN A 137 20.34 16.31 11.71
C GLN A 137 19.22 15.73 10.82
N ILE A 138 18.52 14.69 11.31
CA ILE A 138 17.40 14.11 10.56
C ILE A 138 16.22 15.10 10.48
N LEU A 139 15.85 15.73 11.59
CA LEU A 139 14.79 16.74 11.62
C LEU A 139 15.08 17.89 10.65
N ALA A 140 16.32 18.39 10.63
CA ALA A 140 16.76 19.43 9.70
C ALA A 140 16.63 18.98 8.23
N LEU A 141 17.01 17.75 7.91
CA LEU A 141 16.87 17.19 6.55
C LEU A 141 15.40 17.07 6.13
N LEU A 142 14.53 16.66 7.07
CA LEU A 142 13.10 16.49 6.81
C LEU A 142 12.31 17.82 6.86
N GLY A 143 12.96 18.93 7.25
CA GLY A 143 12.33 20.24 7.36
C GLY A 143 11.40 20.38 8.56
N SER A 144 11.49 19.49 9.56
CA SER A 144 10.63 19.48 10.73
C SER A 144 11.24 20.18 11.93
N GLY A 145 10.43 20.90 12.72
CA GLY A 145 10.89 21.68 13.86
C GLY A 145 11.25 20.85 15.08
N ASP A 146 10.54 19.77 15.34
CA ASP A 146 10.78 18.84 16.43
C ASP A 146 10.09 17.48 16.17
N VAL A 147 10.31 16.50 17.05
CA VAL A 147 9.76 15.16 16.88
C VAL A 147 8.22 15.12 16.96
N ASN A 148 7.54 16.05 17.65
CA ASN A 148 6.10 16.06 17.72
C ASN A 148 5.49 16.65 16.44
N ALA A 149 6.13 17.69 15.86
CA ALA A 149 5.79 18.20 14.53
C ALA A 149 5.97 17.09 13.49
N LEU A 150 7.13 16.39 13.50
CA LEU A 150 7.41 15.30 12.60
C LEU A 150 6.39 14.16 12.69
N ARG A 151 5.94 13.80 13.89
CA ARG A 151 4.85 12.79 14.09
C ARG A 151 3.56 13.20 13.39
N ALA A 152 3.16 14.47 13.53
CA ALA A 152 1.95 14.98 12.90
C ALA A 152 2.08 15.03 11.37
N GLU A 153 3.21 15.50 10.86
CA GLU A 153 3.54 15.57 9.44
C GLU A 153 3.57 14.17 8.81
N ALA A 154 4.30 13.23 9.42
CA ALA A 154 4.40 11.85 8.95
C ALA A 154 3.04 11.14 8.92
N ALA A 155 2.24 11.33 9.97
CA ALA A 155 0.88 10.77 10.02
C ALA A 155 -0.01 11.36 8.92
N ALA A 156 0.06 12.67 8.68
CA ALA A 156 -0.70 13.33 7.62
C ALA A 156 -0.27 12.85 6.22
N VAL A 157 1.04 12.77 5.96
CA VAL A 157 1.59 12.22 4.71
C VAL A 157 1.13 10.78 4.48
N TRP A 158 1.19 9.95 5.51
CA TRP A 158 0.75 8.56 5.40
C TRP A 158 -0.75 8.49 5.11
N ASN A 159 -1.59 9.19 5.86
CA ASN A 159 -3.05 9.20 5.69
C ASN A 159 -3.48 9.74 4.32
N ALA A 160 -2.79 10.75 3.79
CA ALA A 160 -3.06 11.29 2.45
C ALA A 160 -2.80 10.27 1.32
N ASN A 161 -1.90 9.32 1.56
CA ASN A 161 -1.52 8.28 0.59
C ASN A 161 -2.22 6.94 0.82
N TYR A 162 -2.92 6.77 1.95
CA TYR A 162 -3.58 5.52 2.27
C TYR A 162 -4.94 5.41 1.59
N CYS A 163 -5.16 4.28 0.93
CA CYS A 163 -6.47 3.87 0.43
C CYS A 163 -6.57 2.34 0.45
N ASP A 164 -7.68 1.81 0.94
CA ASP A 164 -8.03 0.38 0.84
C ASP A 164 -9.56 0.27 0.87
N ASP A 165 -10.18 0.62 -0.26
CA ASP A 165 -11.63 0.71 -0.41
C ASP A 165 -12.22 -0.37 -1.35
N GLY A 166 -11.36 -1.29 -1.82
CA GLY A 166 -11.75 -2.37 -2.73
C GLY A 166 -11.61 -2.04 -4.22
N ALA A 167 -11.73 -0.78 -4.63
CA ALA A 167 -11.41 -0.32 -5.98
C ALA A 167 -9.95 0.10 -6.09
N VAL A 168 -9.46 0.79 -5.07
CA VAL A 168 -8.06 1.23 -4.95
C VAL A 168 -7.44 0.61 -3.69
N THR A 169 -6.23 0.10 -3.83
CA THR A 169 -5.35 -0.25 -2.72
C THR A 169 -4.08 0.58 -2.86
N SER A 170 -3.81 1.45 -1.89
CA SER A 170 -2.59 2.26 -1.79
C SER A 170 -2.09 2.17 -0.35
N ILE A 171 -1.06 1.38 -0.12
CA ILE A 171 -0.54 1.09 1.22
C ILE A 171 0.95 1.39 1.25
N LEU A 172 1.32 2.36 2.08
CA LEU A 172 2.69 2.66 2.46
C LEU A 172 2.98 1.94 3.78
N ALA A 173 3.50 0.72 3.71
CA ALA A 173 3.75 -0.07 4.90
C ALA A 173 5.17 0.13 5.40
N ASN A 174 5.30 0.35 6.71
CA ASN A 174 6.57 0.63 7.38
C ASN A 174 6.85 -0.41 8.46
N SER A 175 8.12 -0.71 8.70
CA SER A 175 8.52 -1.59 9.79
C SER A 175 9.90 -1.30 10.35
N LEU A 176 10.05 -1.58 11.65
CA LEU A 176 11.30 -1.54 12.39
C LEU A 176 11.68 -2.95 12.85
N TRP A 177 12.92 -3.35 12.63
CA TRP A 177 13.51 -4.63 12.99
C TRP A 177 14.65 -4.41 13.97
N LEU A 178 14.54 -4.93 15.18
CA LEU A 178 15.50 -4.75 16.27
C LEU A 178 16.20 -6.05 16.59
N SER A 179 17.51 -5.93 16.85
CA SER A 179 18.28 -7.01 17.45
C SER A 179 17.78 -7.33 18.86
N ASP A 180 17.74 -8.61 19.23
CA ASP A 180 17.48 -9.04 20.61
C ASP A 180 18.59 -8.68 21.60
N LYS A 181 19.75 -8.26 21.09
CA LYS A 181 20.91 -7.81 21.88
C LYS A 181 20.74 -6.39 22.46
N ILE A 182 19.76 -5.60 21.99
CA ILE A 182 19.52 -4.24 22.45
C ILE A 182 18.20 -4.11 23.21
N SER A 183 18.14 -3.13 24.11
CA SER A 183 16.89 -2.73 24.78
C SER A 183 16.18 -1.67 23.96
N PHE A 184 14.86 -1.57 24.15
CA PHE A 184 14.02 -0.56 23.52
C PHE A 184 13.06 0.03 24.55
N LYS A 185 12.49 1.20 24.25
CA LYS A 185 11.42 1.81 25.02
C LYS A 185 10.08 1.47 24.35
N GLN A 186 9.13 0.96 25.13
CA GLN A 186 7.81 0.62 24.60
C GLN A 186 7.11 1.84 24.00
N GLU A 187 7.27 3.01 24.61
CA GLU A 187 6.71 4.27 24.13
C GLU A 187 7.16 4.63 22.71
N ALA A 188 8.42 4.27 22.34
CA ALA A 188 8.89 4.47 20.98
C ALA A 188 8.22 3.51 19.99
N MET A 189 8.01 2.26 20.38
CA MET A 189 7.28 1.28 19.54
C MET A 189 5.81 1.69 19.34
N ASP A 190 5.18 2.17 20.39
CA ASP A 190 3.81 2.69 20.35
C ASP A 190 3.71 3.95 19.48
N ALA A 191 4.71 4.84 19.54
CA ALA A 191 4.79 6.02 18.67
C ALA A 191 4.95 5.63 17.19
N LEU A 192 5.82 4.64 16.90
CA LEU A 192 6.00 4.12 15.55
C LEU A 192 4.70 3.54 14.99
N ALA A 193 3.97 2.75 15.76
CA ALA A 193 2.69 2.19 15.34
C ALA A 193 1.64 3.27 15.13
N ARG A 194 1.60 4.29 15.99
CA ARG A 194 0.55 5.31 16.01
C ARG A 194 0.73 6.41 14.95
N TYR A 195 1.94 6.90 14.75
CA TYR A 195 2.22 8.08 13.94
C TYR A 195 2.84 7.75 12.59
N TYR A 196 3.57 6.64 12.50
CA TYR A 196 4.25 6.23 11.27
C TYR A 196 3.62 4.98 10.66
N TYR A 197 2.55 4.46 11.28
CA TYR A 197 1.87 3.23 10.86
C TYR A 197 2.85 2.07 10.62
N ALA A 198 3.80 1.92 11.54
CA ALA A 198 4.88 0.96 11.43
C ALA A 198 4.69 -0.23 12.36
N SER A 199 4.90 -1.44 11.83
CA SER A 199 5.08 -2.65 12.63
C SER A 199 6.48 -2.68 13.24
N SER A 200 6.62 -3.18 14.46
CA SER A 200 7.92 -3.33 15.11
C SER A 200 8.18 -4.79 15.49
N PHE A 201 9.38 -5.26 15.22
CA PHE A 201 9.81 -6.65 15.45
C PHE A 201 11.14 -6.68 16.20
N ARG A 202 11.36 -7.75 17.00
CA ARG A 202 12.61 -7.98 17.70
C ARG A 202 13.00 -9.44 17.65
N GLY A 203 14.25 -9.72 17.28
CA GLY A 203 14.74 -11.08 17.16
C GLY A 203 16.23 -11.17 16.94
N GLU A 204 16.73 -12.39 16.77
CA GLU A 204 18.12 -12.66 16.46
C GLU A 204 18.42 -12.29 15.01
N MET A 205 19.18 -11.19 14.81
CA MET A 205 19.59 -10.74 13.48
C MET A 205 20.42 -11.80 12.75
N GLY A 206 20.13 -11.99 11.46
CA GLY A 206 20.80 -12.98 10.62
C GLY A 206 20.40 -14.44 10.91
N SER A 207 19.40 -14.67 11.77
CA SER A 207 18.82 -16.00 11.90
C SER A 207 17.81 -16.25 10.77
N ALA A 208 17.83 -17.44 10.18
CA ALA A 208 16.93 -17.80 9.09
C ALA A 208 15.44 -17.61 9.44
N ALA A 209 15.07 -17.79 10.70
CA ALA A 209 13.69 -17.60 11.17
C ALA A 209 13.27 -16.14 11.22
N PHE A 210 14.16 -15.24 11.62
CA PHE A 210 13.89 -13.82 11.67
C PHE A 210 13.92 -13.18 10.28
N ASP A 211 14.90 -13.57 9.44
CA ASP A 211 14.95 -13.19 8.02
C ASP A 211 13.69 -13.64 7.28
N LYS A 212 13.22 -14.86 7.53
CA LYS A 212 11.94 -15.35 6.96
C LYS A 212 10.75 -14.49 7.37
N THR A 213 10.75 -13.97 8.61
CA THR A 213 9.68 -13.08 9.07
C THR A 213 9.68 -11.75 8.29
N LEU A 214 10.86 -11.19 8.00
CA LEU A 214 11.01 -10.00 7.16
C LEU A 214 10.54 -10.26 5.72
N GLN A 215 10.97 -11.38 5.14
CA GLN A 215 10.59 -11.79 3.78
C GLN A 215 9.07 -11.96 3.66
N ASP A 216 8.44 -12.61 4.64
CA ASP A 216 6.99 -12.82 4.68
C ASP A 216 6.24 -11.50 4.87
N TRP A 217 6.75 -10.60 5.73
CA TRP A 217 6.18 -9.27 5.92
C TRP A 217 6.20 -8.48 4.60
N ILE A 218 7.33 -8.43 3.89
CA ILE A 218 7.42 -7.76 2.58
C ILE A 218 6.43 -8.38 1.58
N GLY A 219 6.37 -9.70 1.50
CA GLY A 219 5.42 -10.40 0.64
C GLY A 219 3.97 -10.02 0.95
N GLN A 220 3.59 -9.98 2.21
CA GLN A 220 2.24 -9.61 2.65
C GLN A 220 1.91 -8.15 2.33
N GLN A 221 2.83 -7.21 2.63
CA GLN A 221 2.60 -5.78 2.41
C GLN A 221 2.54 -5.38 0.93
N THR A 222 3.03 -6.22 0.05
CA THR A 222 3.05 -5.98 -1.41
C THR A 222 2.07 -6.87 -2.19
N GLY A 223 1.07 -7.44 -1.53
CA GLY A 223 0.09 -8.32 -2.18
C GLY A 223 0.72 -9.53 -2.88
N GLY A 224 1.88 -9.98 -2.41
CA GLY A 224 2.64 -11.09 -2.96
C GLY A 224 3.58 -10.73 -4.13
N LEU A 225 3.51 -9.51 -4.66
CA LEU A 225 4.30 -9.10 -5.85
C LEU A 225 5.81 -9.18 -5.63
N LEU A 226 6.29 -8.91 -4.42
CA LEU A 226 7.71 -8.94 -4.08
C LEU A 226 8.12 -10.21 -3.31
N LYS A 227 7.29 -11.23 -3.26
CA LYS A 227 7.57 -12.46 -2.49
C LYS A 227 8.84 -13.17 -2.95
N GLU A 228 9.05 -13.28 -4.26
CA GLU A 228 10.25 -13.92 -4.83
C GLU A 228 11.50 -13.08 -4.60
N GLN A 229 11.42 -11.78 -4.89
CA GLN A 229 12.53 -10.84 -4.71
C GLN A 229 12.96 -10.74 -3.23
N ALA A 230 12.00 -10.78 -2.32
CA ALA A 230 12.28 -10.74 -0.89
C ALA A 230 12.92 -12.02 -0.36
N SER A 231 12.74 -13.17 -1.02
CA SER A 231 13.20 -14.48 -0.52
C SER A 231 14.71 -14.59 -0.32
N GLY A 232 15.50 -13.73 -0.96
CA GLY A 232 16.95 -13.67 -0.81
C GLY A 232 17.44 -12.64 0.21
N LEU A 233 16.55 -11.87 0.83
CA LEU A 233 16.93 -10.85 1.81
C LEU A 233 17.35 -11.50 3.13
N THR A 234 18.53 -11.12 3.61
CA THR A 234 19.06 -11.53 4.91
C THR A 234 19.57 -10.31 5.65
N MET A 235 19.42 -10.29 6.96
CA MET A 235 20.01 -9.27 7.82
C MET A 235 21.38 -9.75 8.30
N ASP A 236 22.36 -8.85 8.35
CA ASP A 236 23.65 -9.18 8.96
C ASP A 236 23.47 -9.38 10.47
N LYS A 237 24.14 -10.38 11.04
CA LYS A 237 24.09 -10.71 12.48
C LYS A 237 24.60 -9.61 13.41
N GLU A 238 25.40 -8.67 12.89
CA GLU A 238 25.89 -7.51 13.61
C GLU A 238 24.97 -6.28 13.46
N THR A 239 23.91 -6.39 12.65
CA THR A 239 22.89 -5.35 12.53
C THR A 239 22.19 -5.19 13.88
N ILE A 240 22.09 -3.94 14.34
CA ILE A 240 21.37 -3.61 15.59
C ILE A 240 19.94 -3.14 15.31
N LEU A 241 19.72 -2.51 14.16
CA LEU A 241 18.45 -1.97 13.71
C LEU A 241 18.39 -1.98 12.19
N ALA A 242 17.24 -2.38 11.63
CA ALA A 242 16.91 -2.22 10.23
C ALA A 242 15.51 -1.62 10.07
N LEU A 243 15.34 -0.81 9.03
CA LEU A 243 14.06 -0.25 8.63
C LEU A 243 13.67 -0.83 7.26
N ALA A 244 12.43 -1.24 7.13
CA ALA A 244 11.89 -1.65 5.84
C ALA A 244 10.59 -0.88 5.57
N SER A 245 10.49 -0.35 4.36
CA SER A 245 9.31 0.36 3.88
C SER A 245 8.96 -0.13 2.49
N THR A 246 7.67 -0.38 2.26
CA THR A 246 7.14 -0.83 0.98
C THR A 246 6.00 0.07 0.55
N ILE A 247 5.77 0.19 -0.76
CA ILE A 247 4.57 0.78 -1.32
C ILE A 247 3.89 -0.25 -2.21
N TYR A 248 2.60 -0.44 -1.98
CA TYR A 248 1.74 -1.27 -2.81
C TYR A 248 0.61 -0.42 -3.34
N PHE A 249 0.53 -0.32 -4.67
CA PHE A 249 -0.51 0.44 -5.36
C PHE A 249 -1.21 -0.45 -6.38
N ARG A 250 -2.53 -0.50 -6.29
CA ARG A 250 -3.41 -1.16 -7.26
C ARG A 250 -4.68 -0.33 -7.39
N ALA A 251 -5.09 -0.04 -8.60
CA ALA A 251 -6.32 0.70 -8.88
C ALA A 251 -6.95 0.22 -10.17
N LYS A 252 -8.25 0.45 -10.30
CA LYS A 252 -8.97 0.28 -11.55
C LYS A 252 -8.88 1.55 -12.39
N TRP A 253 -8.83 1.37 -13.71
CA TRP A 253 -8.96 2.49 -14.63
C TRP A 253 -10.40 2.96 -14.69
N ASN A 254 -10.62 4.27 -14.56
CA ASN A 254 -11.90 4.84 -14.96
C ASN A 254 -12.02 4.75 -16.48
N GLY A 255 -12.80 3.78 -16.95
CA GLY A 255 -12.79 3.34 -18.33
C GLY A 255 -11.64 2.37 -18.64
N GLU A 256 -11.94 1.09 -18.62
CA GLU A 256 -10.98 0.00 -18.83
C GLU A 256 -10.36 0.01 -20.22
N PHE A 257 -9.10 -0.44 -20.30
CA PHE A 257 -8.50 -0.81 -21.58
C PHE A 257 -9.05 -2.16 -22.02
N SER A 258 -9.62 -2.21 -23.24
CA SER A 258 -10.07 -3.47 -23.81
C SER A 258 -8.89 -4.33 -24.22
N GLU A 259 -8.88 -5.58 -23.82
CA GLU A 259 -7.88 -6.56 -24.24
C GLU A 259 -7.85 -6.73 -25.76
N ALA A 260 -9.00 -6.65 -26.42
CA ALA A 260 -9.11 -6.72 -27.89
C ALA A 260 -8.42 -5.54 -28.60
N ASN A 261 -8.17 -4.44 -27.92
CA ASN A 261 -7.46 -3.27 -28.44
C ASN A 261 -5.97 -3.25 -28.04
N THR A 262 -5.49 -4.29 -27.37
CA THR A 262 -4.07 -4.47 -27.06
C THR A 262 -3.41 -5.19 -28.24
N VAL A 263 -2.47 -4.51 -28.89
CA VAL A 263 -1.84 -5.01 -30.12
C VAL A 263 -0.32 -4.81 -30.08
N PRO A 264 0.46 -5.72 -30.63
CA PRO A 264 1.90 -5.51 -30.81
C PRO A 264 2.20 -4.27 -31.66
N ASP A 265 3.15 -3.46 -31.20
CA ASP A 265 3.67 -2.31 -31.94
C ASP A 265 5.12 -2.04 -31.55
N THR A 266 5.78 -1.12 -32.25
CA THR A 266 7.19 -0.80 -32.03
C THR A 266 7.32 0.25 -30.90
N PHE A 267 8.08 -0.07 -29.88
CA PHE A 267 8.57 0.88 -28.90
C PHE A 267 9.99 1.35 -29.28
N HIS A 268 10.13 2.66 -29.49
CA HIS A 268 11.40 3.29 -29.86
C HIS A 268 12.18 3.66 -28.58
N ALA A 269 13.12 2.82 -28.18
CA ALA A 269 14.00 3.08 -27.05
C ALA A 269 15.36 3.63 -27.54
N ASP A 270 16.09 4.32 -26.66
CA ASP A 270 17.45 4.81 -26.95
C ASP A 270 18.42 3.68 -27.34
N SER A 271 18.20 2.48 -26.79
CA SER A 271 18.97 1.27 -27.06
C SER A 271 18.60 0.58 -28.41
N GLY A 272 17.57 1.07 -29.11
CA GLY A 272 17.01 0.51 -30.32
C GLY A 272 15.54 0.10 -30.19
N ASP A 273 14.94 -0.17 -31.33
CA ASP A 273 13.53 -0.54 -31.44
C ASP A 273 13.25 -1.94 -30.80
N THR A 274 12.15 -2.04 -30.08
CA THR A 274 11.66 -3.32 -29.55
C THR A 274 10.16 -3.45 -29.78
N THR A 275 9.67 -4.67 -29.98
CA THR A 275 8.22 -4.92 -30.09
C THR A 275 7.64 -5.23 -28.70
N CYS A 276 6.56 -4.56 -28.34
CA CYS A 276 5.79 -4.85 -27.15
C CYS A 276 4.29 -4.63 -27.39
N ASP A 277 3.46 -5.15 -26.48
CA ASP A 277 2.01 -4.99 -26.54
C ASP A 277 1.60 -3.60 -26.06
N PHE A 278 0.92 -2.85 -26.93
CA PHE A 278 0.37 -1.54 -26.59
C PHE A 278 -1.12 -1.64 -26.26
N MET A 279 -1.48 -1.26 -25.05
CA MET A 279 -2.87 -1.03 -24.67
C MET A 279 -3.39 0.25 -25.33
N ARG A 280 -4.48 0.17 -26.09
CA ARG A 280 -5.05 1.32 -26.82
C ARG A 280 -6.44 1.66 -26.32
N GLN A 281 -6.65 2.94 -26.06
CA GLN A 281 -7.95 3.49 -25.70
C GLN A 281 -8.14 4.84 -26.39
N ARG A 282 -9.34 5.08 -26.91
CA ARG A 282 -9.72 6.39 -27.46
C ARG A 282 -10.59 7.11 -26.42
N GLY A 283 -10.33 8.40 -26.23
CA GLY A 283 -11.09 9.24 -25.31
C GLY A 283 -10.49 10.63 -25.21
N THR A 284 -11.21 11.51 -24.52
CA THR A 284 -10.71 12.86 -24.17
C THR A 284 -9.96 12.77 -22.86
N ASN A 285 -8.70 13.20 -22.87
CA ASN A 285 -7.85 13.19 -21.68
C ASN A 285 -7.19 14.58 -21.54
N THR A 286 -6.84 14.97 -20.31
CA THR A 286 -6.01 16.16 -20.09
C THR A 286 -4.59 15.86 -20.50
N TYR A 287 -4.04 16.69 -21.37
CA TYR A 287 -2.69 16.56 -21.89
C TYR A 287 -1.85 17.77 -21.48
N TYR A 288 -0.64 17.50 -21.00
CA TYR A 288 0.32 18.51 -20.57
C TYR A 288 1.57 18.39 -21.47
N TRP A 289 2.17 19.53 -21.82
CA TRP A 289 3.42 19.54 -22.59
C TRP A 289 4.29 20.72 -22.23
N SER A 290 5.58 20.55 -22.40
CA SER A 290 6.59 21.60 -22.31
C SER A 290 7.73 21.27 -23.30
N ASP A 291 8.76 22.09 -23.33
CA ASP A 291 9.96 21.82 -24.11
C ASP A 291 10.73 20.56 -23.63
N ARG A 292 10.41 20.04 -22.46
CA ARG A 292 11.14 18.96 -21.79
C ARG A 292 10.35 17.65 -21.66
N PHE A 293 9.03 17.73 -21.65
CA PHE A 293 8.17 16.56 -21.42
C PHE A 293 6.80 16.69 -22.05
N SER A 294 6.17 15.56 -22.26
CA SER A 294 4.74 15.44 -22.52
C SER A 294 4.12 14.47 -21.53
N ALA A 295 2.92 14.79 -21.04
CA ALA A 295 2.21 13.94 -20.10
C ALA A 295 0.71 13.90 -20.40
N VAL A 296 0.06 12.78 -20.09
CA VAL A 296 -1.39 12.60 -20.17
C VAL A 296 -1.92 12.14 -18.81
N SER A 297 -3.01 12.76 -18.37
CA SER A 297 -3.71 12.31 -17.15
C SER A 297 -4.73 11.24 -17.52
N LYS A 298 -4.65 10.09 -16.88
CA LYS A 298 -5.62 8.98 -16.97
C LYS A 298 -6.25 8.81 -15.60
N PRO A 299 -7.57 9.06 -15.45
CA PRO A 299 -8.23 8.91 -14.15
C PRO A 299 -8.34 7.44 -13.74
N LEU A 300 -8.28 7.22 -12.44
CA LEU A 300 -8.58 5.98 -11.75
C LEU A 300 -9.93 6.11 -11.02
N GLU A 301 -10.54 4.99 -10.70
CA GLU A 301 -11.78 4.94 -9.91
C GLU A 301 -11.57 5.37 -8.45
#